data_8613bfd6455f5b31b4867c2672a3b7bd
#
_entry.id   8613bfd6455f5b31b4867c2672a3b7bd
#
_cell.length_a   1.000
_cell.length_b   1.000
_cell.length_c   1.000
_cell.angle_alpha   90.00
_cell.angle_beta   90.00
_cell.angle_gamma   90.00
#
_symmetry.space_group_name_H-M   'P 1'
#
loop_
_entity.id
_entity.type
_entity.pdbx_description
1 polymer ?
#
loop_
_entity_poly.entity_id
_entity_poly.type
_entity_poly.pdbx_seq_one_letter_code
_entity_poly.pdbx_strand_id
1 'polypeptide(L)'
;RQLKALQAAMAKIEKDFGNGSIMKLGDEHVENIEVIPTGSIALDNALGVGGYPKGRIIEIYGPESSGKTTLAIHAIAEAQKAGGIAAFIDAEHAFDRFYAAKLGVDVDNLWISQPDNGEQALQIADQLISSAAVDIVVVDSVAALTPKKEIEGDMGDNVVGLQARLMSQALRKLTSTISKTNTTCIFINQLREKIGVMFGNPETTTGGNALKFYASVRLDIRKATAIKDGDEVVGNLVRVKVVKNKVAPPFRKAEFDIMFGEGISRAGEVFGLAVANDIIEKSGSWYSYGGSKLGQGADACKALLKDNPELLDELEAKVREALA
;
A
#
# COMPACT_ATOMS: atom_id res chain seq x y z
N ARG A 1 -35.55 -16.03 -25.51
CA ARG A 1 -35.58 -17.23 -24.65
C ARG A 1 -34.41 -17.27 -23.67
N GLN A 2 -33.17 -17.16 -24.16
CA GLN A 2 -31.97 -17.21 -23.30
C GLN A 2 -31.90 -16.04 -22.35
N LEU A 3 -32.28 -14.85 -22.80
CA LEU A 3 -32.23 -13.62 -21.97
C LEU A 3 -33.20 -13.70 -20.80
N LYS A 4 -34.41 -14.25 -21.02
CA LYS A 4 -35.41 -14.42 -19.96
C LYS A 4 -34.94 -15.44 -18.91
N ALA A 5 -34.32 -16.54 -19.36
CA ALA A 5 -33.78 -17.56 -18.45
C ALA A 5 -32.66 -16.98 -17.59
N LEU A 6 -31.76 -16.17 -18.18
CA LEU A 6 -30.68 -15.50 -17.47
C LEU A 6 -31.21 -14.49 -16.44
N GLN A 7 -32.21 -13.67 -16.81
CA GLN A 7 -32.82 -12.71 -15.90
C GLN A 7 -33.48 -13.40 -14.70
N ALA A 8 -34.16 -14.55 -14.93
CA ALA A 8 -34.73 -15.33 -13.86
C ALA A 8 -33.66 -15.92 -12.93
N ALA A 9 -32.54 -16.37 -13.48
CA ALA A 9 -31.41 -16.88 -12.70
C ALA A 9 -30.77 -15.77 -11.86
N MET A 10 -30.58 -14.58 -12.44
CA MET A 10 -30.03 -13.43 -11.75
C MET A 10 -30.90 -12.97 -10.58
N ALA A 11 -32.22 -12.91 -10.81
CA ALA A 11 -33.17 -12.56 -9.75
C ALA A 11 -33.11 -13.55 -8.59
N LYS A 12 -32.99 -14.84 -8.87
CA LYS A 12 -32.85 -15.89 -7.85
C LYS A 12 -31.54 -15.76 -7.08
N ILE A 13 -30.43 -15.50 -7.78
CA ILE A 13 -29.11 -15.30 -7.16
C ILE A 13 -29.16 -14.11 -6.20
N GLU A 14 -29.73 -12.99 -6.62
CA GLU A 14 -29.86 -11.79 -5.77
C GLU A 14 -30.76 -12.03 -4.57
N LYS A 15 -31.82 -12.83 -4.73
CA LYS A 15 -32.71 -13.21 -3.65
C LYS A 15 -32.00 -14.10 -2.62
N ASP A 16 -31.22 -15.07 -3.10
CA ASP A 16 -30.57 -16.06 -2.22
C ASP A 16 -29.30 -15.51 -1.57
N PHE A 17 -28.56 -14.61 -2.21
CA PHE A 17 -27.24 -14.16 -1.79
C PHE A 17 -27.09 -12.64 -1.58
N GLY A 18 -28.14 -11.87 -1.89
CA GLY A 18 -28.15 -10.41 -1.73
C GLY A 18 -27.88 -9.64 -3.03
N ASN A 19 -28.19 -8.35 -3.01
CA ASN A 19 -27.96 -7.46 -4.14
C ASN A 19 -26.45 -7.32 -4.40
N GLY A 20 -26.07 -7.32 -5.66
CA GLY A 20 -24.66 -7.22 -6.06
C GLY A 20 -23.89 -8.54 -6.05
N SER A 21 -24.54 -9.68 -5.75
CA SER A 21 -23.89 -10.99 -5.79
C SER A 21 -23.50 -11.45 -7.19
N ILE A 22 -24.13 -10.89 -8.20
CA ILE A 22 -23.77 -11.09 -9.62
C ILE A 22 -23.98 -9.78 -10.37
N MET A 23 -23.07 -9.46 -11.28
CA MET A 23 -23.14 -8.29 -12.13
C MET A 23 -22.46 -8.58 -13.48
N LYS A 24 -22.85 -7.83 -14.49
CA LYS A 24 -22.17 -7.87 -15.78
C LYS A 24 -20.94 -6.96 -15.71
N LEU A 25 -19.78 -7.47 -16.06
CA LEU A 25 -18.52 -6.74 -15.90
C LEU A 25 -18.46 -5.43 -16.71
N GLY A 26 -19.19 -5.36 -17.81
CA GLY A 26 -19.27 -4.14 -18.63
C GLY A 26 -20.30 -3.11 -18.17
N ASP A 27 -21.11 -3.43 -17.19
CA ASP A 27 -22.04 -2.46 -16.60
C ASP A 27 -21.26 -1.47 -15.75
N GLU A 28 -21.47 -0.17 -16.00
CA GLU A 28 -20.79 0.93 -15.30
C GLU A 28 -21.22 1.12 -13.84
N HIS A 29 -21.75 0.12 -13.22
CA HIS A 29 -21.82 0.09 -11.78
C HIS A 29 -20.42 -0.15 -11.23
N VAL A 30 -19.57 0.83 -11.42
CA VAL A 30 -18.40 1.00 -10.58
C VAL A 30 -19.00 1.23 -9.20
N GLU A 31 -19.13 0.16 -8.42
CA GLU A 31 -19.33 0.31 -7.00
C GLU A 31 -18.32 1.35 -6.54
N ASN A 32 -18.78 2.38 -5.85
CA ASN A 32 -17.89 3.30 -5.18
C ASN A 32 -17.16 2.49 -4.13
N ILE A 33 -16.01 1.93 -4.52
CA ILE A 33 -15.17 1.18 -3.61
C ILE A 33 -14.60 2.18 -2.62
N GLU A 34 -14.92 2.00 -1.35
CA GLU A 34 -14.32 2.80 -0.30
C GLU A 34 -12.84 2.46 -0.21
N VAL A 35 -12.01 3.49 -0.08
CA VAL A 35 -10.57 3.35 -0.06
C VAL A 35 -9.95 4.16 1.08
N ILE A 36 -8.73 3.77 1.44
CA ILE A 36 -7.83 4.59 2.25
C ILE A 36 -6.77 5.13 1.29
N PRO A 37 -6.61 6.46 1.16
CA PRO A 37 -5.54 7.02 0.34
C PRO A 37 -4.17 6.50 0.74
N THR A 38 -3.28 6.34 -0.21
CA THR A 38 -1.94 5.80 0.06
C THR A 38 -0.97 6.84 0.63
N GLY A 39 -1.28 8.12 0.46
CA GLY A 39 -0.35 9.22 0.72
C GLY A 39 0.44 9.64 -0.51
N SER A 40 0.31 8.92 -1.61
CA SER A 40 0.91 9.24 -2.91
C SER A 40 -0.19 9.40 -3.96
N ILE A 41 -0.23 10.55 -4.61
CA ILE A 41 -1.19 10.83 -5.69
C ILE A 41 -0.98 9.87 -6.85
N ALA A 42 0.27 9.63 -7.21
CA ALA A 42 0.63 8.72 -8.30
C ALA A 42 0.19 7.28 -7.99
N LEU A 43 0.38 6.81 -6.77
CA LEU A 43 -0.02 5.46 -6.39
C LEU A 43 -1.54 5.34 -6.28
N ASP A 44 -2.22 6.35 -5.74
CA ASP A 44 -3.68 6.38 -5.72
C ASP A 44 -4.25 6.21 -7.13
N ASN A 45 -3.67 6.93 -8.10
CA ASN A 45 -4.05 6.81 -9.50
C ASN A 45 -3.71 5.43 -10.09
N ALA A 46 -2.54 4.89 -9.78
CA ALA A 46 -2.11 3.58 -10.27
C ALA A 46 -2.98 2.43 -9.76
N LEU A 47 -3.55 2.57 -8.56
CA LEU A 47 -4.49 1.60 -7.99
C LEU A 47 -5.86 1.63 -8.67
N GLY A 48 -6.18 2.68 -9.41
CA GLY A 48 -7.39 2.82 -10.20
C GLY A 48 -8.64 3.22 -9.42
N VAL A 49 -8.64 3.05 -8.11
CA VAL A 49 -9.78 3.34 -7.24
C VAL A 49 -9.49 4.45 -6.22
N GLY A 50 -8.31 5.04 -6.28
CA GLY A 50 -7.95 6.19 -5.44
C GLY A 50 -7.29 5.84 -4.12
N GLY A 51 -6.93 4.60 -3.90
CA GLY A 51 -6.24 4.16 -2.68
C GLY A 51 -6.36 2.66 -2.44
N TYR A 52 -6.03 2.25 -1.22
CA TYR A 52 -6.18 0.87 -0.80
C TYR A 52 -7.66 0.54 -0.57
N PRO A 53 -8.20 -0.50 -1.23
CA PRO A 53 -9.60 -0.85 -1.04
C PRO A 53 -9.88 -1.32 0.39
N LYS A 54 -10.95 -0.82 0.98
CA LYS A 54 -11.43 -1.31 2.29
C LYS A 54 -12.01 -2.71 2.15
N GLY A 55 -11.91 -3.49 3.21
CA GLY A 55 -12.41 -4.87 3.22
C GLY A 55 -11.54 -5.85 2.44
N ARG A 56 -10.27 -5.53 2.26
CA ARG A 56 -9.32 -6.33 1.46
C ARG A 56 -7.97 -6.46 2.14
N ILE A 57 -7.27 -7.52 1.76
CA ILE A 57 -5.88 -7.74 2.14
C ILE A 57 -4.99 -7.13 1.07
N ILE A 58 -4.00 -6.36 1.52
CA ILE A 58 -2.99 -5.72 0.68
C ILE A 58 -1.63 -6.27 1.09
N GLU A 59 -0.81 -6.66 0.12
CA GLU A 59 0.59 -6.98 0.36
C GLU A 59 1.49 -5.90 -0.23
N ILE A 60 2.42 -5.41 0.58
CA ILE A 60 3.50 -4.51 0.14
C ILE A 60 4.80 -5.26 0.34
N TYR A 61 5.54 -5.51 -0.72
CA TYR A 61 6.79 -6.23 -0.64
C TYR A 61 7.90 -5.55 -1.46
N GLY A 62 9.12 -5.83 -1.09
CA GLY A 62 10.29 -5.29 -1.75
C GLY A 62 11.56 -5.59 -0.97
N PRO A 63 12.72 -5.19 -1.53
CA PRO A 63 13.99 -5.30 -0.84
C PRO A 63 14.02 -4.50 0.46
N GLU A 64 15.01 -4.78 1.29
CA GLU A 64 15.25 -4.03 2.52
C GLU A 64 15.43 -2.54 2.22
N SER A 65 14.92 -1.68 3.10
CA SER A 65 15.02 -0.21 2.97
C SER A 65 14.45 0.37 1.68
N SER A 66 13.46 -0.29 1.08
CA SER A 66 12.81 0.18 -0.15
C SER A 66 11.67 1.17 0.10
N GLY A 67 11.24 1.35 1.35
CA GLY A 67 10.14 2.24 1.72
C GLY A 67 8.82 1.53 2.04
N LYS A 68 8.84 0.23 2.24
CA LYS A 68 7.63 -0.56 2.57
C LYS A 68 6.92 -0.03 3.82
N THR A 69 7.65 0.11 4.91
CA THR A 69 7.11 0.58 6.19
C THR A 69 6.64 2.03 6.08
N THR A 70 7.41 2.88 5.41
CA THR A 70 7.04 4.27 5.15
C THR A 70 5.69 4.36 4.43
N LEU A 71 5.49 3.55 3.40
CA LEU A 71 4.24 3.53 2.65
C LEU A 71 3.06 3.10 3.53
N ALA A 72 3.25 2.09 4.37
CA ALA A 72 2.22 1.64 5.32
C ALA A 72 1.92 2.70 6.39
N ILE A 73 2.92 3.40 6.89
CA ILE A 73 2.75 4.48 7.87
C ILE A 73 1.93 5.63 7.27
N HIS A 74 2.17 6.00 6.01
CA HIS A 74 1.35 7.00 5.33
C HIS A 74 -0.11 6.57 5.23
N ALA A 75 -0.39 5.30 4.98
CA ALA A 75 -1.75 4.78 4.96
C ALA A 75 -2.43 4.91 6.33
N ILE A 76 -1.71 4.66 7.42
CA ILE A 76 -2.20 4.87 8.78
C ILE A 76 -2.55 6.34 9.00
N ALA A 77 -1.67 7.25 8.61
CA ALA A 77 -1.90 8.69 8.74
C ALA A 77 -3.17 9.12 7.97
N GLU A 78 -3.34 8.62 6.76
CA GLU A 78 -4.52 8.92 5.94
C GLU A 78 -5.81 8.36 6.55
N ALA A 79 -5.78 7.15 7.09
CA ALA A 79 -6.93 6.57 7.79
C ALA A 79 -7.34 7.40 9.01
N GLN A 80 -6.36 7.85 9.79
CA GLN A 80 -6.61 8.69 10.96
C GLN A 80 -7.15 10.07 10.59
N LYS A 81 -6.67 10.67 9.51
CA LYS A 81 -7.20 11.96 9.00
C LYS A 81 -8.66 11.87 8.64
N ALA A 82 -9.13 10.73 8.18
CA ALA A 82 -10.53 10.48 7.86
C ALA A 82 -11.37 10.11 9.10
N GLY A 83 -10.80 10.20 10.30
CA GLY A 83 -11.46 9.87 11.56
C GLY A 83 -11.43 8.38 11.89
N GLY A 84 -10.66 7.57 11.17
CA GLY A 84 -10.55 6.13 11.37
C GLY A 84 -9.60 5.74 12.49
N ILE A 85 -9.73 4.50 12.93
CA ILE A 85 -8.89 3.88 13.96
C ILE A 85 -7.89 2.96 13.27
N ALA A 86 -6.63 3.11 13.64
CA ALA A 86 -5.51 2.35 13.07
C ALA A 86 -4.81 1.51 14.14
N ALA A 87 -4.33 0.35 13.72
CA ALA A 87 -3.51 -0.53 14.55
C ALA A 87 -2.27 -0.97 13.77
N PHE A 88 -1.15 -1.10 14.47
CA PHE A 88 0.11 -1.55 13.93
C PHE A 88 0.62 -2.74 14.73
N ILE A 89 0.78 -3.88 14.07
CA ILE A 89 1.34 -5.09 14.67
C ILE A 89 2.82 -5.14 14.28
N ASP A 90 3.67 -4.79 15.25
CA ASP A 90 5.11 -4.64 15.06
C ASP A 90 5.86 -5.93 15.42
N ALA A 91 5.83 -6.90 14.51
CA ALA A 91 6.53 -8.16 14.67
C ALA A 91 8.05 -8.02 14.54
N GLU A 92 8.53 -6.95 13.92
CA GLU A 92 9.95 -6.64 13.78
C GLU A 92 10.53 -5.98 15.03
N HIS A 93 9.69 -5.46 15.95
CA HIS A 93 10.08 -4.67 17.11
C HIS A 93 10.92 -3.43 16.74
N ALA A 94 10.54 -2.77 15.64
CA ALA A 94 11.31 -1.69 15.03
C ALA A 94 10.50 -0.41 14.78
N PHE A 95 9.29 -0.30 15.34
CA PHE A 95 8.44 0.87 15.12
C PHE A 95 9.07 2.14 15.72
N ASP A 96 9.20 3.18 14.91
CA ASP A 96 9.74 4.48 15.29
C ASP A 96 8.59 5.49 15.39
N ARG A 97 8.20 5.81 16.62
CA ARG A 97 7.10 6.74 16.90
C ARG A 97 7.41 8.17 16.44
N PHE A 98 8.68 8.58 16.48
CA PHE A 98 9.08 9.92 16.06
C PHE A 98 8.99 10.08 14.55
N TYR A 99 9.45 9.10 13.83
CA TYR A 99 9.31 9.06 12.37
C TYR A 99 7.83 9.02 11.95
N ALA A 100 7.03 8.17 12.58
CA ALA A 100 5.60 8.08 12.29
C ALA A 100 4.89 9.41 12.53
N ALA A 101 5.22 10.12 13.62
CA ALA A 101 4.66 11.44 13.91
C ALA A 101 5.02 12.46 12.82
N LYS A 102 6.24 12.42 12.30
CA LYS A 102 6.66 13.29 11.20
C LYS A 102 5.87 13.04 9.91
N LEU A 103 5.45 11.80 9.68
CA LEU A 103 4.64 11.44 8.52
C LEU A 103 3.16 11.77 8.69
N GLY A 104 2.76 12.29 9.82
CA GLY A 104 1.40 12.73 10.10
C GLY A 104 0.57 11.75 10.92
N VAL A 105 1.16 10.69 11.47
CA VAL A 105 0.45 9.76 12.36
C VAL A 105 0.20 10.42 13.70
N ASP A 106 -1.03 10.34 14.18
CA ASP A 106 -1.38 10.65 15.57
C ASP A 106 -0.95 9.45 16.42
N VAL A 107 0.27 9.50 16.92
CA VAL A 107 0.88 8.38 17.65
C VAL A 107 0.21 8.11 18.99
N ASP A 108 -0.41 9.12 19.59
CA ASP A 108 -1.11 8.96 20.88
C ASP A 108 -2.38 8.12 20.72
N ASN A 109 -2.97 8.07 19.53
CA ASN A 109 -4.17 7.32 19.21
C ASN A 109 -3.91 6.09 18.32
N LEU A 110 -2.65 5.74 18.10
CA LEU A 110 -2.30 4.52 17.36
C LEU A 110 -2.24 3.33 18.31
N TRP A 111 -2.99 2.28 17.98
CA TRP A 111 -2.92 1.01 18.70
C TRP A 111 -1.74 0.20 18.16
N ILE A 112 -0.83 -0.18 19.06
CA ILE A 112 0.38 -0.91 18.67
C ILE A 112 0.52 -2.18 19.51
N SER A 113 0.95 -3.27 18.87
CA SER A 113 1.26 -4.53 19.51
C SER A 113 2.62 -5.03 19.06
N GLN A 114 3.38 -5.59 19.98
CA GLN A 114 4.66 -6.25 19.70
C GLN A 114 4.54 -7.72 20.13
N PRO A 115 4.07 -8.60 19.23
CA PRO A 115 3.78 -9.99 19.56
C PRO A 115 5.05 -10.82 19.75
N ASP A 116 4.93 -11.92 20.52
CA ASP A 116 6.05 -12.83 20.79
C ASP A 116 6.26 -13.86 19.68
N ASN A 117 5.23 -14.16 18.92
CA ASN A 117 5.27 -15.16 17.85
C ASN A 117 4.21 -14.87 16.78
N GLY A 118 4.24 -15.63 15.68
CA GLY A 118 3.35 -15.46 14.55
C GLY A 118 1.88 -15.72 14.88
N GLU A 119 1.58 -16.76 15.67
CA GLU A 119 0.22 -17.08 16.08
C GLU A 119 -0.39 -15.93 16.88
N GLN A 120 0.35 -15.40 17.84
CA GLN A 120 -0.10 -14.26 18.65
C GLN A 120 -0.37 -13.04 17.76
N ALA A 121 0.54 -12.73 16.85
CA ALA A 121 0.38 -11.59 15.93
C ALA A 121 -0.91 -11.70 15.11
N LEU A 122 -1.15 -12.86 14.52
CA LEU A 122 -2.30 -13.09 13.65
C LEU A 122 -3.62 -13.19 14.44
N GLN A 123 -3.57 -13.71 15.67
CA GLN A 123 -4.73 -13.72 16.57
C GLN A 123 -5.09 -12.31 17.01
N ILE A 124 -4.11 -11.47 17.31
CA ILE A 124 -4.35 -10.05 17.65
C ILE A 124 -4.97 -9.33 16.46
N ALA A 125 -4.44 -9.54 15.25
CA ALA A 125 -5.02 -9.00 14.02
C ALA A 125 -6.49 -9.44 13.85
N ASP A 126 -6.76 -10.72 14.04
CA ASP A 126 -8.12 -11.27 13.92
C ASP A 126 -9.08 -10.64 14.93
N GLN A 127 -8.68 -10.49 16.18
CA GLN A 127 -9.53 -9.87 17.20
C GLN A 127 -9.79 -8.40 16.91
N LEU A 128 -8.79 -7.64 16.46
CA LEU A 128 -8.95 -6.24 16.08
C LEU A 128 -9.92 -6.10 14.90
N ILE A 129 -9.75 -6.92 13.89
CA ILE A 129 -10.60 -6.92 12.70
C ILE A 129 -12.02 -7.34 13.04
N SER A 130 -12.18 -8.40 13.85
CA SER A 130 -13.49 -8.93 14.25
C SER A 130 -14.31 -7.94 15.08
N SER A 131 -13.65 -6.98 15.76
CA SER A 131 -14.33 -5.92 16.51
C SER A 131 -15.15 -4.98 15.63
N ALA A 132 -14.84 -4.93 14.32
CA ALA A 132 -15.42 -4.02 13.34
C ALA A 132 -15.15 -2.52 13.65
N ALA A 133 -14.28 -2.23 14.61
CA ALA A 133 -13.99 -0.86 15.05
C ALA A 133 -12.71 -0.28 14.44
N VAL A 134 -11.87 -1.13 13.84
CA VAL A 134 -10.57 -0.72 13.28
C VAL A 134 -10.67 -0.62 11.77
N ASP A 135 -10.24 0.50 11.22
CA ASP A 135 -10.30 0.76 9.76
C ASP A 135 -9.09 0.19 9.01
N ILE A 136 -7.94 0.19 9.65
CA ILE A 136 -6.71 -0.32 9.08
C ILE A 136 -5.87 -1.05 10.11
N VAL A 137 -5.36 -2.22 9.72
CA VAL A 137 -4.39 -3.00 10.48
C VAL A 137 -3.17 -3.23 9.60
N VAL A 138 -2.00 -2.86 10.10
CA VAL A 138 -0.72 -3.12 9.42
C VAL A 138 0.04 -4.20 10.19
N VAL A 139 0.52 -5.21 9.49
CA VAL A 139 1.39 -6.26 10.06
C VAL A 139 2.79 -6.11 9.44
N ASP A 140 3.75 -5.74 10.23
CA ASP A 140 5.14 -5.54 9.79
C ASP A 140 6.08 -6.46 10.58
N SER A 141 6.62 -7.48 10.04
CA SER A 141 6.48 -7.99 8.68
C SER A 141 6.18 -9.49 8.71
N VAL A 142 5.76 -10.05 7.58
CA VAL A 142 5.51 -11.50 7.45
C VAL A 142 6.75 -12.31 7.80
N ALA A 143 7.93 -11.85 7.40
CA ALA A 143 9.20 -12.53 7.68
C ALA A 143 9.47 -12.71 9.18
N ALA A 144 8.97 -11.81 10.02
CA ALA A 144 9.14 -11.84 11.47
C ALA A 144 8.05 -12.65 12.19
N LEU A 145 7.07 -13.19 11.48
CA LEU A 145 6.00 -14.02 12.03
C LEU A 145 6.49 -15.44 12.25
N THR A 146 7.33 -15.61 13.26
CA THR A 146 7.92 -16.90 13.59
C THR A 146 6.90 -17.77 14.35
N PRO A 147 6.60 -18.99 13.86
CA PRO A 147 5.68 -19.88 14.57
C PRO A 147 6.20 -20.23 15.97
N LYS A 148 5.28 -20.31 16.93
CA LYS A 148 5.60 -20.62 18.32
C LYS A 148 6.38 -21.93 18.46
N LYS A 149 5.99 -22.94 17.69
CA LYS A 149 6.65 -24.26 17.69
C LYS A 149 8.11 -24.17 17.25
N GLU A 150 8.44 -23.25 16.33
CA GLU A 150 9.81 -22.99 15.90
C GLU A 150 10.63 -22.34 17.02
N ILE A 151 10.05 -21.39 17.77
CA ILE A 151 10.69 -20.69 18.88
C ILE A 151 10.96 -21.66 20.05
N GLU A 152 10.01 -22.53 20.37
CA GLU A 152 10.08 -23.48 21.48
C GLU A 152 10.86 -24.74 21.15
N GLY A 153 11.12 -25.00 19.87
CA GLY A 153 11.85 -26.17 19.42
C GLY A 153 13.34 -26.07 19.67
N ASP A 154 14.00 -27.22 19.61
CA ASP A 154 15.46 -27.31 19.74
C ASP A 154 16.14 -26.90 18.43
N MET A 155 17.38 -26.43 18.53
CA MET A 155 18.20 -26.17 17.35
C MET A 155 18.35 -27.46 16.53
N GLY A 156 18.11 -27.35 15.23
CA GLY A 156 18.17 -28.48 14.33
C GLY A 156 16.86 -29.22 14.11
N ASP A 157 15.79 -28.85 14.80
CA ASP A 157 14.46 -29.36 14.53
C ASP A 157 13.98 -28.97 13.11
N ASN A 158 13.26 -29.88 12.46
CA ASN A 158 12.70 -29.61 11.15
C ASN A 158 11.47 -28.71 11.27
N VAL A 159 11.66 -27.43 10.91
CA VAL A 159 10.60 -26.41 10.95
C VAL A 159 10.15 -25.95 9.56
N VAL A 160 10.56 -26.64 8.51
CA VAL A 160 10.24 -26.30 7.12
C VAL A 160 8.72 -26.29 6.94
N GLY A 161 8.22 -25.20 6.38
CA GLY A 161 6.80 -25.04 6.05
C GLY A 161 5.89 -24.63 7.21
N LEU A 162 6.38 -24.48 8.44
CA LEU A 162 5.53 -24.07 9.58
C LEU A 162 4.97 -22.67 9.38
N GLN A 163 5.78 -21.71 8.93
CA GLN A 163 5.34 -20.35 8.67
C GLN A 163 4.32 -20.31 7.53
N ALA A 164 4.56 -21.03 6.45
CA ALA A 164 3.64 -21.09 5.31
C ALA A 164 2.26 -21.68 5.71
N ARG A 165 2.25 -22.71 6.57
CA ARG A 165 1.01 -23.26 7.10
C ARG A 165 0.27 -22.27 7.99
N LEU A 166 0.99 -21.59 8.86
CA LEU A 166 0.43 -20.55 9.73
C LEU A 166 -0.24 -19.45 8.88
N MET A 167 0.44 -18.97 7.87
CA MET A 167 -0.09 -17.95 6.96
C MET A 167 -1.33 -18.44 6.22
N SER A 168 -1.32 -19.67 5.71
CA SER A 168 -2.48 -20.24 4.99
C SER A 168 -3.70 -20.34 5.87
N GLN A 169 -3.55 -20.82 7.10
CA GLN A 169 -4.65 -20.93 8.06
C GLN A 169 -5.21 -19.57 8.46
N ALA A 170 -4.32 -18.64 8.81
CA ALA A 170 -4.69 -17.31 9.25
C ALA A 170 -5.38 -16.50 8.15
N LEU A 171 -4.82 -16.49 6.94
CA LEU A 171 -5.37 -15.72 5.82
C LEU A 171 -6.72 -16.24 5.36
N ARG A 172 -6.94 -17.54 5.41
CA ARG A 172 -8.25 -18.13 5.11
C ARG A 172 -9.32 -17.58 6.05
N LYS A 173 -9.02 -17.51 7.33
CA LYS A 173 -9.92 -17.00 8.35
C LYS A 173 -10.09 -15.48 8.24
N LEU A 174 -8.98 -14.74 8.13
CA LEU A 174 -8.98 -13.28 8.08
C LEU A 174 -9.73 -12.73 6.87
N THR A 175 -9.59 -13.36 5.70
CA THR A 175 -10.22 -12.89 4.47
C THR A 175 -11.73 -12.77 4.62
N SER A 176 -12.37 -13.77 5.23
CA SER A 176 -13.80 -13.75 5.47
C SER A 176 -14.21 -12.62 6.42
N THR A 177 -13.49 -12.45 7.52
CA THR A 177 -13.76 -11.42 8.53
C THR A 177 -13.52 -10.01 7.97
N ILE A 178 -12.40 -9.80 7.28
CA ILE A 178 -12.01 -8.51 6.70
C ILE A 178 -13.09 -7.98 5.75
N SER A 179 -13.63 -8.85 4.91
CA SER A 179 -14.68 -8.48 3.96
C SER A 179 -15.94 -7.97 4.67
N LYS A 180 -16.32 -8.62 5.78
CA LYS A 180 -17.53 -8.28 6.55
C LYS A 180 -17.37 -6.99 7.36
N THR A 181 -16.18 -6.73 7.88
CA THR A 181 -15.90 -5.58 8.76
C THR A 181 -15.41 -4.35 8.02
N ASN A 182 -15.19 -4.48 6.72
CA ASN A 182 -14.70 -3.38 5.87
C ASN A 182 -13.34 -2.82 6.33
N THR A 183 -12.51 -3.67 6.92
CA THR A 183 -11.17 -3.32 7.40
C THR A 183 -10.14 -3.50 6.29
N THR A 184 -9.21 -2.57 6.16
CA THR A 184 -8.04 -2.75 5.29
C THR A 184 -6.93 -3.40 6.10
N CYS A 185 -6.40 -4.52 5.62
CA CYS A 185 -5.29 -5.21 6.28
C CYS A 185 -4.07 -5.20 5.36
N ILE A 186 -3.00 -4.54 5.78
CA ILE A 186 -1.76 -4.44 5.02
C ILE A 186 -0.71 -5.35 5.64
N PHE A 187 -0.19 -6.28 4.85
CA PHE A 187 0.95 -7.12 5.21
C PHE A 187 2.20 -6.61 4.50
N ILE A 188 3.22 -6.27 5.28
CA ILE A 188 4.53 -5.94 4.75
C ILE A 188 5.33 -7.22 4.64
N ASN A 189 5.97 -7.45 3.49
CA ASN A 189 6.74 -8.66 3.24
C ASN A 189 8.12 -8.35 2.67
N GLN A 190 9.03 -9.28 2.81
CA GLN A 190 10.38 -9.18 2.30
C GLN A 190 10.56 -10.06 1.08
N LEU A 191 11.52 -9.70 0.22
CA LEU A 191 11.96 -10.54 -0.87
C LEU A 191 13.11 -11.43 -0.42
N ARG A 192 13.08 -12.67 -0.88
CA ARG A 192 14.17 -13.62 -0.74
C ARG A 192 14.52 -14.19 -2.10
N GLU A 193 15.78 -14.61 -2.28
CA GLU A 193 16.20 -15.32 -3.47
C GLU A 193 16.03 -16.83 -3.25
N LYS A 194 15.43 -17.51 -4.25
CA LYS A 194 15.36 -18.97 -4.28
C LYS A 194 16.72 -19.50 -4.70
N ILE A 195 17.27 -20.41 -3.89
CA ILE A 195 18.52 -21.10 -4.20
C ILE A 195 18.27 -22.11 -5.32
N GLY A 196 19.13 -22.13 -6.34
CA GLY A 196 19.10 -23.14 -7.41
C GLY A 196 18.11 -22.86 -8.54
N VAL A 197 17.53 -21.69 -8.62
CA VAL A 197 16.69 -21.30 -9.78
C VAL A 197 17.59 -20.93 -10.94
N MET A 198 17.59 -21.78 -11.98
CA MET A 198 18.37 -21.56 -13.21
C MET A 198 17.60 -20.77 -14.27
N PHE A 199 16.27 -20.81 -14.23
CA PHE A 199 15.38 -20.13 -15.17
C PHE A 199 14.29 -19.39 -14.40
N GLY A 200 13.85 -18.25 -14.93
CA GLY A 200 12.82 -17.42 -14.33
C GLY A 200 13.35 -16.49 -13.23
N ASN A 201 12.45 -15.88 -12.49
CA ASN A 201 12.79 -14.95 -11.45
C ASN A 201 13.15 -15.69 -10.15
N PRO A 202 14.38 -15.56 -9.62
CA PRO A 202 14.78 -16.19 -8.36
C PRO A 202 14.17 -15.53 -7.14
N GLU A 203 13.63 -14.32 -7.27
CA GLU A 203 13.04 -13.58 -6.16
C GLU A 203 11.69 -14.19 -5.75
N THR A 204 11.46 -14.31 -4.45
CA THR A 204 10.20 -14.76 -3.88
C THR A 204 9.93 -14.05 -2.56
N THR A 205 8.66 -13.94 -2.18
CA THR A 205 8.27 -13.40 -0.89
C THR A 205 8.31 -14.49 0.19
N THR A 206 8.41 -14.06 1.46
CA THR A 206 8.41 -14.98 2.60
C THR A 206 6.97 -15.41 2.95
N GLY A 207 6.84 -16.52 3.68
CA GLY A 207 5.55 -17.01 4.18
C GLY A 207 4.76 -17.89 3.22
N GLY A 208 5.37 -18.38 2.13
CA GLY A 208 4.73 -19.25 1.14
C GLY A 208 3.86 -18.48 0.16
N ASN A 209 2.87 -19.16 -0.42
CA ASN A 209 2.04 -18.62 -1.51
C ASN A 209 0.67 -18.09 -1.08
N ALA A 210 0.29 -18.25 0.21
CA ALA A 210 -1.05 -17.89 0.67
C ALA A 210 -1.36 -16.40 0.46
N LEU A 211 -0.41 -15.53 0.76
CA LEU A 211 -0.60 -14.09 0.62
C LEU A 211 -0.74 -13.67 -0.84
N LYS A 212 -0.02 -14.31 -1.77
CA LYS A 212 -0.22 -14.10 -3.20
C LYS A 212 -1.64 -14.40 -3.63
N PHE A 213 -2.24 -15.43 -3.05
CA PHE A 213 -3.60 -15.86 -3.36
C PHE A 213 -4.66 -14.95 -2.72
N TYR A 214 -4.53 -14.67 -1.42
CA TYR A 214 -5.54 -13.95 -0.67
C TYR A 214 -5.48 -12.43 -0.80
N ALA A 215 -4.32 -11.85 -1.10
CA ALA A 215 -4.22 -10.41 -1.30
C ALA A 215 -5.00 -9.97 -2.54
N SER A 216 -5.79 -8.92 -2.38
CA SER A 216 -6.49 -8.29 -3.50
C SER A 216 -5.62 -7.33 -4.27
N VAL A 217 -4.64 -6.74 -3.60
CA VAL A 217 -3.64 -5.83 -4.17
C VAL A 217 -2.27 -6.26 -3.69
N ARG A 218 -1.32 -6.32 -4.62
CA ARG A 218 0.09 -6.58 -4.30
C ARG A 218 0.95 -5.52 -4.94
N LEU A 219 1.79 -4.90 -4.12
CA LEU A 219 2.69 -3.83 -4.53
C LEU A 219 4.14 -4.27 -4.38
N ASP A 220 4.89 -4.13 -5.47
CA ASP A 220 6.35 -4.30 -5.51
C ASP A 220 6.98 -2.91 -5.44
N ILE A 221 7.68 -2.61 -4.35
CA ILE A 221 8.34 -1.32 -4.15
C ILE A 221 9.85 -1.46 -4.18
N ARG A 222 10.53 -0.60 -4.97
CA ARG A 222 11.99 -0.62 -5.13
C ARG A 222 12.56 0.78 -5.22
N LYS A 223 13.77 0.93 -4.70
CA LYS A 223 14.56 2.15 -4.94
C LYS A 223 14.97 2.21 -6.40
N ALA A 224 14.78 3.36 -7.04
CA ALA A 224 15.25 3.60 -8.39
C ALA A 224 16.55 4.42 -8.38
N THR A 225 16.55 5.60 -7.75
CA THR A 225 17.67 6.53 -7.78
C THR A 225 17.79 7.26 -6.45
N ALA A 226 19.03 7.46 -5.98
CA ALA A 226 19.29 8.30 -4.81
C ALA A 226 19.05 9.77 -5.14
N ILE A 227 18.45 10.49 -4.20
CA ILE A 227 18.26 11.94 -4.28
C ILE A 227 19.35 12.58 -3.43
N LYS A 228 20.10 13.48 -4.02
CA LYS A 228 21.25 14.13 -3.38
C LYS A 228 21.02 15.63 -3.22
N ASP A 229 21.51 16.16 -2.12
CA ASP A 229 21.72 17.58 -1.90
C ASP A 229 23.25 17.78 -1.79
N GLY A 230 23.86 18.25 -2.88
CA GLY A 230 25.32 18.21 -3.00
C GLY A 230 25.82 16.77 -3.06
N ASP A 231 26.71 16.39 -2.14
CA ASP A 231 27.25 15.03 -2.05
C ASP A 231 26.47 14.16 -1.06
N GLU A 232 25.53 14.73 -0.33
CA GLU A 232 24.74 14.03 0.67
C GLU A 232 23.49 13.42 0.06
N VAL A 233 23.22 12.12 0.36
CA VAL A 233 21.98 11.45 -0.01
C VAL A 233 20.90 11.85 0.98
N VAL A 234 19.84 12.50 0.50
CA VAL A 234 18.73 13.01 1.33
C VAL A 234 17.42 12.23 1.15
N GLY A 235 17.38 11.32 0.22
CA GLY A 235 16.21 10.51 -0.05
C GLY A 235 16.41 9.56 -1.22
N ASN A 236 15.32 8.93 -1.66
CA ASN A 236 15.33 8.04 -2.81
C ASN A 236 14.08 8.24 -3.65
N LEU A 237 14.27 8.25 -4.97
CA LEU A 237 13.15 8.00 -5.88
C LEU A 237 12.80 6.51 -5.77
N VAL A 238 11.54 6.22 -5.50
CA VAL A 238 11.06 4.84 -5.44
C VAL A 238 10.08 4.57 -6.57
N ARG A 239 10.05 3.32 -6.98
CA ARG A 239 9.14 2.84 -8.01
C ARG A 239 8.28 1.76 -7.42
N VAL A 240 6.95 1.94 -7.53
CA VAL A 240 5.96 0.97 -7.08
C VAL A 240 5.25 0.40 -8.30
N LYS A 241 5.25 -0.92 -8.41
CA LYS A 241 4.49 -1.63 -9.44
C LYS A 241 3.33 -2.35 -8.79
N VAL A 242 2.13 -2.15 -9.34
CA VAL A 242 0.93 -2.85 -8.90
C VAL A 242 0.89 -4.20 -9.63
N VAL A 243 1.45 -5.24 -8.99
CA VAL A 243 1.61 -6.56 -9.63
C VAL A 243 0.37 -7.43 -9.59
N LYS A 244 -0.55 -7.12 -8.68
CA LYS A 244 -1.87 -7.75 -8.61
C LYS A 244 -2.88 -6.71 -8.19
N ASN A 245 -4.03 -6.69 -8.84
CA ASN A 245 -5.12 -5.78 -8.49
C ASN A 245 -6.46 -6.42 -8.89
N LYS A 246 -7.30 -6.70 -7.90
CA LYS A 246 -8.65 -7.26 -8.14
C LYS A 246 -9.72 -6.19 -8.32
N VAL A 247 -9.39 -4.91 -8.09
CA VAL A 247 -10.37 -3.80 -8.13
C VAL A 247 -10.19 -2.89 -9.35
N ALA A 248 -9.11 -3.04 -10.10
CA ALA A 248 -8.82 -2.28 -11.32
C ALA A 248 -7.77 -3.02 -12.16
N PRO A 249 -7.47 -2.58 -13.40
CA PRO A 249 -6.41 -3.21 -14.20
C PRO A 249 -5.05 -3.19 -13.50
N PRO A 250 -4.34 -4.32 -13.46
CA PRO A 250 -3.03 -4.41 -12.80
C PRO A 250 -1.90 -3.87 -13.69
N PHE A 251 -0.66 -3.93 -13.16
CA PHE A 251 0.61 -3.62 -13.81
C PHE A 251 0.87 -2.13 -14.05
N ARG A 252 0.05 -1.23 -13.51
CA ARG A 252 0.35 0.20 -13.47
C ARG A 252 1.49 0.46 -12.50
N LYS A 253 2.23 1.53 -12.75
CA LYS A 253 3.39 1.94 -11.96
C LYS A 253 3.19 3.34 -11.41
N ALA A 254 3.81 3.60 -10.25
CA ALA A 254 3.90 4.91 -9.66
C ALA A 254 5.35 5.18 -9.25
N GLU A 255 5.79 6.41 -9.39
CA GLU A 255 7.09 6.86 -8.92
C GLU A 255 6.91 8.09 -8.04
N PHE A 256 7.64 8.13 -6.93
CA PHE A 256 7.64 9.27 -6.03
C PHE A 256 8.91 9.28 -5.19
N ASP A 257 9.22 10.46 -4.65
CA ASP A 257 10.36 10.64 -3.79
C ASP A 257 10.01 10.33 -2.35
N ILE A 258 10.83 9.52 -1.68
CA ILE A 258 10.81 9.37 -0.22
C ILE A 258 12.04 10.09 0.32
N MET A 259 11.80 11.15 1.12
CA MET A 259 12.85 11.93 1.74
C MET A 259 13.13 11.42 3.16
N PHE A 260 14.40 11.32 3.53
CA PHE A 260 14.78 10.84 4.86
C PHE A 260 14.17 11.73 5.96
N GLY A 261 13.50 11.10 6.91
CA GLY A 261 12.85 11.79 8.03
C GLY A 261 11.57 12.56 7.70
N GLU A 262 11.19 12.63 6.43
CA GLU A 262 10.01 13.38 5.99
C GLU A 262 8.96 12.51 5.29
N GLY A 263 9.36 11.34 4.79
CA GLY A 263 8.49 10.44 4.04
C GLY A 263 8.28 10.87 2.59
N ILE A 264 7.10 10.59 2.05
CA ILE A 264 6.76 10.90 0.66
C ILE A 264 6.76 12.42 0.45
N SER A 265 7.53 12.89 -0.55
CA SER A 265 7.60 14.31 -0.89
C SER A 265 6.39 14.72 -1.72
N ARG A 266 5.45 15.44 -1.12
CA ARG A 266 4.29 15.99 -1.82
C ARG A 266 4.71 16.95 -2.93
N ALA A 267 5.64 17.87 -2.62
CA ALA A 267 6.14 18.84 -3.60
C ALA A 267 6.81 18.14 -4.79
N GLY A 268 7.62 17.12 -4.53
CA GLY A 268 8.29 16.34 -5.57
C GLY A 268 7.30 15.60 -6.47
N GLU A 269 6.28 15.01 -5.87
CA GLU A 269 5.27 14.26 -6.60
C GLU A 269 4.37 15.17 -7.45
N VAL A 270 3.88 16.25 -6.87
CA VAL A 270 3.07 17.24 -7.59
C VAL A 270 3.85 17.85 -8.75
N PHE A 271 5.12 18.20 -8.51
CA PHE A 271 5.98 18.71 -9.57
C PHE A 271 6.14 17.71 -10.72
N GLY A 272 6.51 16.47 -10.41
CA GLY A 272 6.69 15.42 -11.42
C GLY A 272 5.43 15.13 -12.23
N LEU A 273 4.29 15.05 -11.58
CA LEU A 273 3.01 14.82 -12.25
C LEU A 273 2.56 16.03 -13.06
N ALA A 274 2.83 17.25 -12.58
CA ALA A 274 2.52 18.47 -13.32
C ALA A 274 3.34 18.57 -14.60
N VAL A 275 4.62 18.19 -14.56
CA VAL A 275 5.47 18.13 -15.76
C VAL A 275 4.97 17.05 -16.73
N ALA A 276 4.65 15.86 -16.23
CA ALA A 276 4.17 14.74 -17.05
C ALA A 276 2.83 15.03 -17.73
N ASN A 277 2.00 15.90 -17.16
CA ASN A 277 0.70 16.28 -17.68
C ASN A 277 0.67 17.66 -18.35
N ASP A 278 1.85 18.19 -18.67
CA ASP A 278 2.01 19.49 -19.39
C ASP A 278 1.40 20.69 -18.65
N ILE A 279 1.18 20.58 -17.35
CA ILE A 279 0.75 21.68 -16.50
C ILE A 279 1.91 22.62 -16.23
N ILE A 280 3.09 22.04 -15.96
CA ILE A 280 4.37 22.74 -15.89
C ILE A 280 5.10 22.47 -17.20
N GLU A 281 5.54 23.55 -17.85
CA GLU A 281 6.26 23.48 -19.12
C GLU A 281 7.77 23.44 -18.87
N LYS A 282 8.44 22.56 -19.58
CA LYS A 282 9.90 22.43 -19.55
C LYS A 282 10.50 22.96 -20.83
N SER A 283 11.46 23.89 -20.74
CA SER A 283 12.26 24.39 -21.85
C SER A 283 13.72 24.35 -21.48
N GLY A 284 14.47 23.38 -22.07
CA GLY A 284 15.82 23.10 -21.65
C GLY A 284 15.86 22.62 -20.20
N SER A 285 16.63 23.30 -19.34
CA SER A 285 16.70 23.06 -17.90
C SER A 285 15.71 23.91 -17.08
N TRP A 286 14.94 24.80 -17.75
CA TRP A 286 14.00 25.71 -17.10
C TRP A 286 12.60 25.15 -17.10
N TYR A 287 11.91 25.37 -15.99
CA TYR A 287 10.50 25.01 -15.80
C TYR A 287 9.66 26.26 -15.59
N SER A 288 8.47 26.30 -16.18
CA SER A 288 7.56 27.43 -16.15
C SER A 288 6.14 26.99 -15.85
N TYR A 289 5.39 27.86 -15.18
CA TYR A 289 3.98 27.68 -14.93
C TYR A 289 3.24 29.00 -15.14
N GLY A 290 2.19 28.98 -15.96
CA GLY A 290 1.41 30.18 -16.23
C GLY A 290 2.22 31.32 -16.83
N GLY A 291 3.27 31.02 -17.61
CA GLY A 291 4.16 31.99 -18.21
C GLY A 291 5.26 32.50 -17.28
N SER A 292 5.26 32.10 -16.02
CA SER A 292 6.28 32.50 -15.04
C SER A 292 7.29 31.36 -14.82
N LYS A 293 8.57 31.71 -14.79
CA LYS A 293 9.64 30.74 -14.52
C LYS A 293 9.59 30.30 -13.06
N LEU A 294 9.60 28.97 -12.85
CA LEU A 294 9.67 28.37 -11.50
C LEU A 294 11.10 28.21 -11.03
N GLY A 295 12.01 27.83 -11.93
CA GLY A 295 13.40 27.62 -11.61
C GLY A 295 14.13 26.81 -12.67
N GLN A 296 15.43 26.70 -12.48
CA GLN A 296 16.31 25.89 -13.30
C GLN A 296 16.61 24.58 -12.61
N GLY A 297 16.24 23.46 -13.25
CA GLY A 297 16.38 22.12 -12.68
C GLY A 297 15.23 21.72 -11.79
N ALA A 298 15.01 20.41 -11.67
CA ALA A 298 13.89 19.84 -10.92
C ALA A 298 13.99 20.14 -9.42
N ASP A 299 15.18 20.02 -8.84
CA ASP A 299 15.37 20.19 -7.40
C ASP A 299 15.04 21.60 -6.93
N ALA A 300 15.45 22.63 -7.70
CA ALA A 300 15.11 24.01 -7.40
C ALA A 300 13.59 24.25 -7.43
N CYS A 301 12.91 23.65 -8.41
CA CYS A 301 11.45 23.77 -8.53
C CYS A 301 10.71 23.07 -7.39
N LYS A 302 11.15 21.87 -7.00
CA LYS A 302 10.59 21.14 -5.88
C LYS A 302 10.75 21.92 -4.57
N ALA A 303 11.92 22.52 -4.35
CA ALA A 303 12.17 23.37 -3.19
C ALA A 303 11.28 24.61 -3.18
N LEU A 304 11.09 25.25 -4.32
CA LEU A 304 10.20 26.40 -4.45
C LEU A 304 8.76 26.02 -4.09
N LEU A 305 8.26 24.90 -4.59
CA LEU A 305 6.90 24.44 -4.30
C LEU A 305 6.72 24.10 -2.83
N LYS A 306 7.73 23.50 -2.21
CA LYS A 306 7.69 23.19 -0.77
C LYS A 306 7.53 24.45 0.09
N ASP A 307 8.18 25.54 -0.33
CA ASP A 307 8.15 26.81 0.37
C ASP A 307 6.94 27.69 0.01
N ASN A 308 6.13 27.27 -0.97
CA ASN A 308 4.95 28.01 -1.44
C ASN A 308 3.70 27.14 -1.41
N PRO A 309 3.10 26.92 -0.23
CA PRO A 309 1.95 26.02 -0.07
C PRO A 309 0.75 26.36 -0.96
N GLU A 310 0.48 27.65 -1.20
CA GLU A 310 -0.64 28.07 -2.04
C GLU A 310 -0.45 27.63 -3.50
N LEU A 311 0.75 27.81 -4.04
CA LEU A 311 1.09 27.36 -5.39
C LEU A 311 1.07 25.83 -5.49
N LEU A 312 1.56 25.15 -4.46
CA LEU A 312 1.53 23.70 -4.39
C LEU A 312 0.10 23.16 -4.39
N ASP A 313 -0.79 23.77 -3.62
CA ASP A 313 -2.22 23.40 -3.58
C ASP A 313 -2.89 23.60 -4.95
N GLU A 314 -2.60 24.71 -5.61
CA GLU A 314 -3.12 25.01 -6.94
C GLU A 314 -2.67 23.97 -7.97
N LEU A 315 -1.38 23.65 -7.98
CA LEU A 315 -0.83 22.64 -8.89
C LEU A 315 -1.36 21.23 -8.60
N GLU A 316 -1.50 20.86 -7.32
CA GLU A 316 -2.09 19.59 -6.94
C GLU A 316 -3.52 19.45 -7.44
N ALA A 317 -4.32 20.49 -7.30
CA ALA A 317 -5.71 20.51 -7.81
C ALA A 317 -5.75 20.28 -9.32
N LYS A 318 -4.86 20.92 -10.07
CA LYS A 318 -4.77 20.74 -11.53
C LYS A 318 -4.28 19.34 -11.91
N VAL A 319 -3.34 18.80 -11.17
CA VAL A 319 -2.84 17.42 -11.38
C VAL A 319 -3.97 16.42 -11.15
N ARG A 320 -4.72 16.56 -10.07
CA ARG A 320 -5.84 15.65 -9.76
C ARG A 320 -6.93 15.74 -10.83
N GLU A 321 -7.22 16.92 -11.33
CA GLU A 321 -8.16 17.13 -12.45
C GLU A 321 -7.67 16.42 -13.72
N ALA A 322 -6.39 16.54 -14.05
CA ALA A 322 -5.81 15.91 -15.22
C ALA A 322 -5.81 14.38 -15.13
N LEU A 323 -5.70 13.82 -13.92
CA LEU A 323 -5.71 12.37 -13.68
C LEU A 323 -7.10 11.76 -13.55
N ALA A 324 -8.10 12.59 -13.37
CA ALA A 324 -9.48 12.14 -13.22
C ALA A 324 -10.06 11.54 -14.51
#